data_f06ad93df8c60ac4bb38144f16d21453
#
_entry.id   f06ad93df8c60ac4bb38144f16d21453
#
_cell.length_a   1.000
_cell.length_b   1.000
_cell.length_c   1.000
_cell.angle_alpha   90.00
_cell.angle_beta   90.00
_cell.angle_gamma   90.00
#
_symmetry.space_group_name_H-M   'P 1'
#
loop_
_entity.id
_entity.type
_entity.pdbx_description
1 polymer ?
#
loop_
_entity_poly.entity_id
_entity_poly.type
_entity_poly.pdbx_seq_one_letter_code
_entity_poly.pdbx_strand_id
1 'polypeptide(L)'
;MADSGRPVVFFNCATLMQPLAAESAATTLDEIAAFFAFSEPSPRADVLLVSAWPTGDLRPSGWSLMGHPPILLLPAGAVSRPAPPDIDIQEVRDLEALHAWERVTIEGYPLDGLASAPAGTVTAESWLKEPRLRLWVGLVENRPESASSAWIEHGINDVTLVATIPDARGRGYGEALTWHAARADPLLPAMLLSSDDGRSIYERMGFLPLQRITLWYRSRPS
;
A
#
# COMPACT_ATOMS: atom_id res chain seq x y z
N MET A 1 11.47 -2.40 11.23
CA MET A 1 11.34 -3.54 10.28
C MET A 1 10.07 -4.30 10.61
N ALA A 2 9.33 -4.77 9.61
CA ALA A 2 8.12 -5.55 9.75
C ALA A 2 8.10 -6.68 8.71
N ASP A 3 7.84 -7.90 9.13
CA ASP A 3 7.66 -9.08 8.28
C ASP A 3 6.28 -9.69 8.58
N SER A 4 5.35 -9.55 7.65
CA SER A 4 3.99 -10.09 7.80
C SER A 4 3.91 -11.59 7.55
N GLY A 5 4.93 -12.18 6.94
CA GLY A 5 4.89 -13.55 6.41
C GLY A 5 3.94 -13.74 5.23
N ARG A 6 3.36 -12.67 4.68
CA ARG A 6 2.45 -12.70 3.54
C ARG A 6 3.20 -12.55 2.21
N PRO A 7 2.67 -13.10 1.11
CA PRO A 7 3.35 -13.08 -0.19
C PRO A 7 3.18 -11.75 -0.93
N VAL A 8 3.14 -10.64 -0.22
CA VAL A 8 3.02 -9.28 -0.79
C VAL A 8 4.18 -8.44 -0.30
N VAL A 9 4.97 -7.92 -1.21
CA VAL A 9 6.19 -7.17 -0.92
C VAL A 9 5.93 -5.96 -0.02
N PHE A 10 4.80 -5.26 -0.19
CA PHE A 10 4.44 -4.08 0.60
C PHE A 10 4.19 -4.36 2.09
N PHE A 11 4.02 -5.62 2.47
CA PHE A 11 3.80 -6.00 3.87
C PHE A 11 5.06 -6.49 4.57
N ASN A 12 6.19 -6.52 3.85
CA ASN A 12 7.49 -6.96 4.36
C ASN A 12 8.47 -5.82 4.11
N CYS A 13 8.66 -4.94 5.07
CA CYS A 13 9.46 -3.75 4.85
C CYS A 13 10.41 -3.40 5.99
N ALA A 14 11.54 -2.83 5.61
CA ALA A 14 12.44 -2.07 6.47
C ALA A 14 12.35 -0.59 6.11
N THR A 15 12.18 0.27 7.09
CA THR A 15 12.18 1.72 6.90
C THR A 15 13.42 2.31 7.56
N LEU A 16 14.20 3.06 6.80
CA LEU A 16 15.32 3.83 7.37
C LEU A 16 14.75 5.02 8.14
N MET A 17 15.09 5.12 9.42
CA MET A 17 14.63 6.20 10.31
C MET A 17 15.63 7.35 10.35
N GLN A 18 16.72 7.25 9.58
CA GLN A 18 17.78 8.25 9.43
C GLN A 18 18.51 8.01 8.09
N PRO A 19 19.28 8.99 7.59
CA PRO A 19 20.11 8.79 6.40
C PRO A 19 21.03 7.58 6.55
N LEU A 20 21.18 6.82 5.49
CA LEU A 20 22.10 5.68 5.43
C LEU A 20 23.53 6.21 5.21
N ALA A 21 24.29 6.37 6.28
CA ALA A 21 25.66 6.83 6.20
C ALA A 21 26.59 5.74 5.58
N ALA A 22 27.54 6.16 4.77
CA ALA A 22 28.41 5.23 4.03
C ALA A 22 29.18 4.26 4.96
N GLU A 23 29.63 4.75 6.10
CA GLU A 23 30.38 3.98 7.10
C GLU A 23 29.54 2.92 7.84
N SER A 24 28.23 3.10 7.94
CA SER A 24 27.29 2.16 8.60
C SER A 24 26.43 1.37 7.64
N ALA A 25 26.50 1.68 6.35
CA ALA A 25 25.59 1.08 5.36
C ALA A 25 25.66 -0.44 5.34
N ALA A 26 26.86 -1.02 5.33
CA ALA A 26 27.05 -2.47 5.33
C ALA A 26 26.40 -3.11 6.56
N THR A 27 26.69 -2.60 7.76
CA THR A 27 26.14 -3.13 9.02
C THR A 27 24.61 -3.03 9.04
N THR A 28 24.03 -1.89 8.63
CA THR A 28 22.58 -1.71 8.59
C THR A 28 21.93 -2.69 7.60
N LEU A 29 22.51 -2.89 6.43
CA LEU A 29 21.99 -3.83 5.43
C LEU A 29 22.13 -5.28 5.88
N ASP A 30 23.19 -5.63 6.62
CA ASP A 30 23.37 -6.96 7.22
C ASP A 30 22.33 -7.22 8.33
N GLU A 31 22.02 -6.23 9.15
CA GLU A 31 20.95 -6.31 10.16
C GLU A 31 19.58 -6.53 9.49
N ILE A 32 19.28 -5.83 8.41
CA ILE A 32 18.05 -6.02 7.62
C ILE A 32 18.05 -7.44 7.04
N ALA A 33 19.16 -7.89 6.46
CA ALA A 33 19.26 -9.22 5.87
C ALA A 33 19.05 -10.32 6.91
N ALA A 34 19.61 -10.15 8.11
CA ALA A 34 19.43 -11.09 9.21
C ALA A 34 17.97 -11.13 9.71
N PHE A 35 17.32 -9.97 9.86
CA PHE A 35 15.92 -9.90 10.28
C PHE A 35 14.98 -10.64 9.32
N PHE A 36 15.19 -10.49 8.02
CA PHE A 36 14.35 -11.14 7.00
C PHE A 36 14.86 -12.53 6.60
N ALA A 37 15.92 -13.04 7.23
CA ALA A 37 16.51 -14.37 6.96
C ALA A 37 16.78 -14.60 5.46
N PHE A 38 17.43 -13.65 4.77
CA PHE A 38 17.75 -13.76 3.34
C PHE A 38 18.68 -14.94 2.99
N SER A 39 19.31 -15.56 3.99
CA SER A 39 20.16 -16.75 3.80
C SER A 39 19.35 -18.04 3.71
N GLU A 40 18.04 -18.02 4.02
CA GLU A 40 17.19 -19.20 4.04
C GLU A 40 16.16 -19.16 2.92
N PRO A 41 15.89 -20.28 2.23
CA PRO A 41 14.80 -20.37 1.28
C PRO A 41 13.46 -20.04 1.94
N SER A 42 12.65 -19.20 1.30
CA SER A 42 11.37 -18.80 1.86
C SER A 42 10.35 -18.56 0.75
N PRO A 43 9.14 -19.11 0.86
CA PRO A 43 8.04 -18.79 -0.07
C PRO A 43 7.46 -17.39 0.14
N ARG A 44 7.99 -16.62 1.10
CA ARG A 44 7.53 -15.27 1.40
C ARG A 44 7.95 -14.31 0.31
N ALA A 45 7.17 -13.24 0.13
CA ALA A 45 7.47 -12.20 -0.85
C ALA A 45 8.80 -11.50 -0.58
N ASP A 46 9.26 -10.83 -1.61
CA ASP A 46 10.37 -9.88 -1.55
C ASP A 46 10.19 -8.87 -0.40
N VAL A 47 11.29 -8.24 -0.03
CA VAL A 47 11.34 -7.24 1.03
C VAL A 47 11.57 -5.87 0.44
N LEU A 48 10.81 -4.87 0.90
CA LEU A 48 11.04 -3.46 0.60
C LEU A 48 12.01 -2.83 1.61
N LEU A 49 12.89 -1.99 1.11
CA LEU A 49 13.62 -1.00 1.89
C LEU A 49 13.12 0.39 1.50
N VAL A 50 12.59 1.10 2.46
CA VAL A 50 11.97 2.42 2.30
C VAL A 50 12.88 3.48 2.91
N SER A 51 13.21 4.53 2.15
CA SER A 51 14.00 5.65 2.63
C SER A 51 13.41 6.99 2.24
N ALA A 52 13.23 7.86 3.21
CA ALA A 52 12.88 9.26 3.00
C ALA A 52 14.10 10.12 2.58
N TRP A 53 15.29 9.57 2.65
CA TRP A 53 16.54 10.22 2.28
C TRP A 53 17.16 9.58 1.04
N PRO A 54 18.00 10.32 0.29
CA PRO A 54 18.79 9.71 -0.76
C PRO A 54 19.66 8.58 -0.21
N THR A 55 19.70 7.47 -0.93
CA THR A 55 20.64 6.37 -0.65
C THR A 55 21.70 6.32 -1.74
N GLY A 56 22.86 5.78 -1.42
CA GLY A 56 23.81 5.35 -2.44
C GLY A 56 23.26 4.22 -3.30
N ASP A 57 24.05 3.72 -4.24
CA ASP A 57 23.71 2.55 -5.04
C ASP A 57 23.78 1.28 -4.16
N LEU A 58 22.62 0.64 -3.94
CA LEU A 58 22.52 -0.58 -3.13
C LEU A 58 22.55 -1.87 -3.97
N ARG A 59 22.67 -1.78 -5.31
CA ARG A 59 22.78 -2.96 -6.20
C ARG A 59 23.95 -3.87 -5.84
N PRO A 60 25.15 -3.37 -5.46
CA PRO A 60 26.23 -4.23 -5.00
C PRO A 60 25.90 -5.07 -3.77
N SER A 61 24.92 -4.63 -2.96
CA SER A 61 24.42 -5.36 -1.79
C SER A 61 23.19 -6.23 -2.07
N GLY A 62 22.88 -6.48 -3.36
CA GLY A 62 21.80 -7.36 -3.77
C GLY A 62 20.41 -6.74 -3.75
N TRP A 63 20.31 -5.42 -3.68
CA TRP A 63 19.04 -4.69 -3.79
C TRP A 63 18.80 -4.21 -5.22
N SER A 64 17.54 -4.19 -5.63
CA SER A 64 17.11 -3.62 -6.91
C SER A 64 16.31 -2.36 -6.66
N LEU A 65 16.59 -1.29 -7.40
CA LEU A 65 15.84 -0.05 -7.30
C LEU A 65 14.43 -0.24 -7.87
N MET A 66 13.41 -0.03 -7.04
CA MET A 66 12.00 -0.04 -7.48
C MET A 66 11.60 1.33 -8.04
N GLY A 67 12.10 2.42 -7.46
CA GLY A 67 11.83 3.77 -7.93
C GLY A 67 11.83 4.83 -6.84
N HIS A 68 11.32 6.00 -7.22
CA HIS A 68 11.25 7.17 -6.34
C HIS A 68 9.81 7.74 -6.31
N PRO A 69 8.82 6.99 -5.78
CA PRO A 69 7.44 7.44 -5.75
C PRO A 69 7.25 8.68 -4.86
N PRO A 70 6.32 9.59 -5.20
CA PRO A 70 6.00 10.73 -4.36
C PRO A 70 5.10 10.37 -3.19
N ILE A 71 5.36 10.96 -2.03
CA ILE A 71 4.39 11.07 -0.94
C ILE A 71 3.54 12.30 -1.19
N LEU A 72 2.24 12.14 -1.07
CA LEU A 72 1.25 13.19 -1.24
C LEU A 72 0.44 13.35 0.04
N LEU A 73 0.08 14.59 0.38
CA LEU A 73 -0.71 14.95 1.56
C LEU A 73 -1.98 15.67 1.16
N LEU A 74 -3.11 15.24 1.68
CA LEU A 74 -4.39 15.95 1.62
C LEU A 74 -4.64 16.63 2.98
N PRO A 75 -4.77 17.96 3.04
CA PRO A 75 -5.11 18.65 4.29
C PRO A 75 -6.45 18.19 4.86
N ALA A 76 -6.58 18.21 6.17
CA ALA A 76 -7.86 17.95 6.84
C ALA A 76 -8.95 18.91 6.34
N GLY A 77 -10.20 18.45 6.32
CA GLY A 77 -11.33 19.25 5.87
C GLY A 77 -11.47 19.41 4.36
N ALA A 78 -10.65 18.73 3.56
CA ALA A 78 -10.81 18.71 2.11
C ALA A 78 -12.20 18.17 1.69
N VAL A 79 -12.79 18.80 0.68
CA VAL A 79 -14.15 18.47 0.21
C VAL A 79 -14.08 17.44 -0.94
N SER A 80 -14.72 16.30 -0.73
CA SER A 80 -14.82 15.27 -1.76
C SER A 80 -15.82 15.65 -2.86
N ARG A 81 -15.57 15.13 -4.05
CA ARG A 81 -16.60 15.08 -5.09
C ARG A 81 -17.59 13.94 -4.78
N PRO A 82 -18.84 14.02 -5.25
CA PRO A 82 -19.76 12.90 -5.19
C PRO A 82 -19.17 11.65 -5.86
N ALA A 83 -19.38 10.50 -5.26
CA ALA A 83 -19.03 9.24 -5.90
C ALA A 83 -19.89 9.01 -7.18
N PRO A 84 -19.41 8.23 -8.15
CA PRO A 84 -20.25 7.77 -9.26
C PRO A 84 -21.52 7.11 -8.73
N PRO A 85 -22.69 7.36 -9.36
CA PRO A 85 -23.98 6.92 -8.82
C PRO A 85 -24.21 5.40 -8.89
N ASP A 86 -23.39 4.69 -9.66
CA ASP A 86 -23.47 3.25 -9.89
C ASP A 86 -22.58 2.42 -8.95
N ILE A 87 -21.80 3.06 -8.06
CA ILE A 87 -20.98 2.37 -7.08
C ILE A 87 -21.57 2.47 -5.68
N ASP A 88 -21.78 1.33 -5.04
CA ASP A 88 -22.08 1.21 -3.61
C ASP A 88 -20.80 0.92 -2.84
N ILE A 89 -20.40 1.83 -1.91
CA ILE A 89 -19.16 1.72 -1.16
C ILE A 89 -19.47 1.28 0.27
N GLN A 90 -18.98 0.11 0.62
CA GLN A 90 -19.21 -0.54 1.90
C GLN A 90 -17.91 -0.67 2.70
N GLU A 91 -17.98 -0.43 4.00
CA GLU A 91 -16.89 -0.76 4.92
C GLU A 91 -16.83 -2.26 5.14
N VAL A 92 -15.64 -2.83 5.07
CA VAL A 92 -15.38 -4.27 5.29
C VAL A 92 -15.49 -4.58 6.78
N ARG A 93 -16.47 -5.40 7.16
CA ARG A 93 -16.76 -5.72 8.56
C ARG A 93 -16.84 -7.22 8.85
N ASP A 94 -16.80 -8.04 7.83
CA ASP A 94 -16.87 -9.50 7.93
C ASP A 94 -15.89 -10.17 6.97
N LEU A 95 -15.81 -11.49 7.07
CA LEU A 95 -14.84 -12.27 6.31
C LEU A 95 -15.17 -12.34 4.82
N GLU A 96 -16.44 -12.30 4.44
CA GLU A 96 -16.87 -12.30 3.03
C GLU A 96 -16.43 -11.01 2.34
N ALA A 97 -16.72 -9.87 2.95
CA ALA A 97 -16.28 -8.56 2.47
C ALA A 97 -14.74 -8.42 2.46
N LEU A 98 -14.04 -9.02 3.44
CA LEU A 98 -12.58 -9.03 3.48
C LEU A 98 -11.99 -9.83 2.30
N HIS A 99 -12.57 -10.97 1.98
CA HIS A 99 -12.15 -11.76 0.81
C HIS A 99 -12.49 -11.06 -0.51
N ALA A 100 -13.60 -10.33 -0.58
CA ALA A 100 -13.94 -9.50 -1.74
C ALA A 100 -12.93 -8.38 -1.93
N TRP A 101 -12.56 -7.68 -0.84
CA TRP A 101 -11.52 -6.67 -0.82
C TRP A 101 -10.16 -7.22 -1.28
N GLU A 102 -9.77 -8.39 -0.76
CA GLU A 102 -8.54 -9.08 -1.12
C GLU A 102 -8.48 -9.39 -2.62
N ARG A 103 -9.56 -9.95 -3.18
CA ARG A 103 -9.64 -10.27 -4.60
C ARG A 103 -9.46 -9.04 -5.48
N VAL A 104 -10.19 -7.95 -5.19
CA VAL A 104 -10.05 -6.69 -5.92
C VAL A 104 -8.63 -6.15 -5.83
N THR A 105 -7.99 -6.27 -4.67
CA THR A 105 -6.61 -5.85 -4.48
C THR A 105 -5.64 -6.67 -5.33
N ILE A 106 -5.79 -7.99 -5.36
CA ILE A 106 -4.96 -8.88 -6.19
C ILE A 106 -5.12 -8.58 -7.68
N GLU A 107 -6.35 -8.39 -8.16
CA GLU A 107 -6.65 -8.12 -9.56
C GLU A 107 -6.28 -6.69 -9.98
N GLY A 108 -6.47 -5.72 -9.09
CA GLY A 108 -6.21 -4.30 -9.35
C GLY A 108 -4.73 -3.92 -9.28
N TYR A 109 -3.94 -4.61 -8.46
CA TYR A 109 -2.49 -4.57 -8.52
C TYR A 109 -2.02 -5.78 -9.33
N PRO A 110 -0.99 -5.66 -10.17
CA PRO A 110 -0.49 -6.81 -10.97
C PRO A 110 0.23 -7.82 -10.07
N LEU A 111 -0.52 -8.47 -9.19
CA LEU A 111 -0.06 -9.55 -8.32
C LEU A 111 -0.32 -10.90 -8.99
N ASP A 112 0.13 -11.04 -10.24
CA ASP A 112 -0.17 -12.18 -11.13
C ASP A 112 0.11 -13.54 -10.47
N GLY A 113 1.16 -13.64 -9.66
CA GLY A 113 1.49 -14.84 -8.89
C GLY A 113 0.43 -15.23 -7.83
N LEU A 114 -0.53 -14.36 -7.52
CA LEU A 114 -1.58 -14.57 -6.52
C LEU A 114 -2.98 -14.71 -7.14
N ALA A 115 -3.13 -14.59 -8.45
CA ALA A 115 -4.44 -14.60 -9.12
C ALA A 115 -5.26 -15.87 -8.81
N SER A 116 -4.60 -17.02 -8.60
CA SER A 116 -5.24 -18.29 -8.23
C SER A 116 -5.10 -18.65 -6.76
N ALA A 117 -4.58 -17.74 -5.94
CA ALA A 117 -4.36 -18.01 -4.52
C ALA A 117 -5.70 -18.16 -3.77
N PRO A 118 -5.77 -19.04 -2.75
CA PRO A 118 -6.94 -19.12 -1.89
C PRO A 118 -7.22 -17.79 -1.18
N ALA A 119 -8.49 -17.51 -0.91
CA ALA A 119 -8.87 -16.37 -0.07
C ALA A 119 -8.19 -16.45 1.31
N GLY A 120 -7.78 -15.30 1.84
CA GLY A 120 -7.01 -15.21 3.08
C GLY A 120 -5.49 -15.39 2.90
N THR A 121 -5.01 -15.51 1.65
CA THR A 121 -3.56 -15.57 1.36
C THR A 121 -2.88 -14.22 1.63
N VAL A 122 -3.50 -13.13 1.21
CA VAL A 122 -2.98 -11.76 1.38
C VAL A 122 -3.44 -11.16 2.70
N THR A 123 -4.71 -11.35 3.05
CA THR A 123 -5.32 -10.78 4.26
C THR A 123 -5.33 -11.79 5.42
N ALA A 124 -5.54 -11.29 6.64
CA ALA A 124 -5.77 -12.11 7.82
C ALA A 124 -7.07 -11.69 8.50
N GLU A 125 -7.85 -12.65 9.02
CA GLU A 125 -9.08 -12.36 9.77
C GLU A 125 -8.87 -11.36 10.92
N SER A 126 -7.66 -11.36 11.51
CA SER A 126 -7.28 -10.41 12.56
C SER A 126 -7.34 -8.94 12.11
N TRP A 127 -7.30 -8.67 10.80
CA TRP A 127 -7.45 -7.29 10.26
C TRP A 127 -8.81 -6.70 10.60
N LEU A 128 -9.86 -7.51 10.68
CA LEU A 128 -11.21 -7.08 11.09
C LEU A 128 -11.28 -6.60 12.55
N LYS A 129 -10.27 -6.94 13.35
CA LYS A 129 -10.18 -6.59 14.77
C LYS A 129 -9.18 -5.47 15.06
N GLU A 130 -8.46 -5.00 14.05
CA GLU A 130 -7.47 -3.92 14.19
C GLU A 130 -8.17 -2.55 14.11
N PRO A 131 -8.29 -1.80 15.20
CA PRO A 131 -9.09 -0.57 15.23
C PRO A 131 -8.48 0.58 14.42
N ARG A 132 -7.18 0.49 14.09
CA ARG A 132 -6.48 1.49 13.27
C ARG A 132 -6.63 1.24 11.78
N LEU A 133 -7.02 0.02 11.38
CA LEU A 133 -7.18 -0.36 9.98
C LEU A 133 -8.64 -0.29 9.57
N ARG A 134 -8.94 0.49 8.55
CA ARG A 134 -10.25 0.51 7.92
C ARG A 134 -10.13 0.16 6.46
N LEU A 135 -11.06 -0.65 5.99
CA LEU A 135 -11.08 -1.19 4.63
C LEU A 135 -12.43 -0.88 3.99
N TRP A 136 -12.45 -0.59 2.69
CA TRP A 136 -13.68 -0.38 1.92
C TRP A 136 -13.63 -1.16 0.62
N VAL A 137 -14.77 -1.68 0.24
CA VAL A 137 -15.02 -2.30 -1.06
C VAL A 137 -16.11 -1.53 -1.79
N GLY A 138 -15.90 -1.27 -3.06
CA GLY A 138 -16.88 -0.65 -3.94
C GLY A 138 -17.52 -1.70 -4.84
N LEU A 139 -18.85 -1.78 -4.79
CA LEU A 139 -19.67 -2.74 -5.51
C LEU A 139 -20.40 -2.07 -6.66
N VAL A 140 -20.36 -2.65 -7.83
CA VAL A 140 -21.16 -2.27 -8.99
C VAL A 140 -22.03 -3.48 -9.37
N GLU A 141 -23.35 -3.32 -9.36
CA GLU A 141 -24.29 -4.43 -9.56
C GLU A 141 -23.96 -5.64 -8.64
N ASN A 142 -23.65 -5.38 -7.39
CA ASN A 142 -23.22 -6.37 -6.37
C ASN A 142 -21.90 -7.11 -6.70
N ARG A 143 -21.09 -6.62 -7.64
CA ARG A 143 -19.76 -7.17 -7.94
C ARG A 143 -18.68 -6.27 -7.36
N PRO A 144 -17.69 -6.82 -6.64
CA PRO A 144 -16.58 -6.05 -6.13
C PRO A 144 -15.67 -5.55 -7.28
N GLU A 145 -15.54 -4.23 -7.43
CA GLU A 145 -14.85 -3.63 -8.57
C GLU A 145 -13.70 -2.69 -8.12
N SER A 146 -13.77 -2.17 -6.91
CA SER A 146 -12.72 -1.29 -6.37
C SER A 146 -12.56 -1.48 -4.87
N ALA A 147 -11.37 -1.19 -4.36
CA ALA A 147 -11.01 -1.35 -2.96
C ALA A 147 -10.10 -0.22 -2.49
N SER A 148 -10.11 0.05 -1.18
CA SER A 148 -9.13 0.93 -0.52
C SER A 148 -8.95 0.56 0.93
N SER A 149 -7.88 1.06 1.53
CA SER A 149 -7.65 0.96 2.98
C SER A 149 -7.08 2.27 3.54
N ALA A 150 -7.28 2.46 4.84
CA ALA A 150 -6.61 3.49 5.61
C ALA A 150 -6.07 2.91 6.92
N TRP A 151 -4.84 3.27 7.26
CA TRP A 151 -4.26 3.07 8.57
C TRP A 151 -4.27 4.39 9.33
N ILE A 152 -4.93 4.42 10.49
CA ILE A 152 -5.15 5.65 11.25
C ILE A 152 -4.24 5.63 12.47
N GLU A 153 -3.15 6.37 12.42
CA GLU A 153 -2.19 6.46 13.50
C GLU A 153 -1.38 7.76 13.42
N HIS A 154 -0.79 8.18 14.50
CA HIS A 154 0.07 9.38 14.55
C HIS A 154 -0.57 10.67 14.01
N GLY A 155 -1.89 10.79 14.09
CA GLY A 155 -2.60 11.99 13.62
C GLY A 155 -2.77 12.09 12.11
N ILE A 156 -2.73 10.96 11.40
CA ILE A 156 -2.87 10.91 9.94
C ILE A 156 -3.71 9.71 9.50
N ASN A 157 -4.45 9.86 8.39
CA ASN A 157 -5.01 8.74 7.64
C ASN A 157 -3.99 8.33 6.57
N ASP A 158 -3.30 7.22 6.74
CA ASP A 158 -2.42 6.67 5.72
C ASP A 158 -3.23 5.82 4.73
N VAL A 159 -3.51 6.40 3.55
CA VAL A 159 -4.32 5.76 2.50
C VAL A 159 -3.45 4.80 1.71
N THR A 160 -3.81 3.54 1.73
CA THR A 160 -3.04 2.48 1.08
C THR A 160 -3.93 1.57 0.24
N LEU A 161 -3.30 0.77 -0.63
CA LEU A 161 -3.96 -0.30 -1.39
C LEU A 161 -5.26 0.15 -2.10
N VAL A 162 -5.23 1.33 -2.72
CA VAL A 162 -6.32 1.76 -3.60
C VAL A 162 -6.21 0.98 -4.91
N ALA A 163 -7.18 0.14 -5.17
CA ALA A 163 -7.21 -0.74 -6.33
C ALA A 163 -8.54 -0.62 -7.07
N THR A 164 -8.50 -0.77 -8.40
CA THR A 164 -9.70 -0.95 -9.24
C THR A 164 -9.35 -2.00 -10.28
N ILE A 165 -10.21 -3.01 -10.43
CA ILE A 165 -9.98 -4.07 -11.40
C ILE A 165 -9.89 -3.48 -12.83
N PRO A 166 -9.11 -4.10 -13.74
CA PRO A 166 -8.81 -3.51 -15.05
C PRO A 166 -10.05 -3.05 -15.83
N ASP A 167 -11.08 -3.88 -15.90
CA ASP A 167 -12.30 -3.63 -16.68
C ASP A 167 -13.20 -2.52 -16.10
N ALA A 168 -12.97 -2.13 -14.83
CA ALA A 168 -13.73 -1.08 -14.15
C ALA A 168 -12.98 0.27 -14.09
N ARG A 169 -11.76 0.33 -14.62
CA ARG A 169 -10.96 1.56 -14.62
C ARG A 169 -11.57 2.67 -15.48
N GLY A 170 -11.18 3.91 -15.18
CA GLY A 170 -11.64 5.09 -15.91
C GLY A 170 -13.06 5.58 -15.55
N ARG A 171 -13.76 4.92 -14.61
CA ARG A 171 -15.13 5.25 -14.19
C ARG A 171 -15.20 6.09 -12.90
N GLY A 172 -14.04 6.48 -12.32
CA GLY A 172 -13.98 7.28 -11.10
C GLY A 172 -14.04 6.49 -9.79
N TYR A 173 -14.12 5.15 -9.84
CA TYR A 173 -14.27 4.31 -8.64
C TYR A 173 -13.07 4.39 -7.71
N GLY A 174 -11.84 4.36 -8.26
CA GLY A 174 -10.63 4.53 -7.46
C GLY A 174 -10.57 5.87 -6.75
N GLU A 175 -11.01 6.97 -7.39
CA GLU A 175 -11.12 8.28 -6.75
C GLU A 175 -12.13 8.23 -5.58
N ALA A 176 -13.30 7.64 -5.78
CA ALA A 176 -14.33 7.51 -4.75
C ALA A 176 -13.82 6.70 -3.55
N LEU A 177 -13.16 5.57 -3.77
CA LEU A 177 -12.57 4.75 -2.73
C LEU A 177 -11.44 5.47 -2.00
N THR A 178 -10.62 6.25 -2.72
CA THR A 178 -9.58 7.10 -2.09
C THR A 178 -10.20 8.12 -1.14
N TRP A 179 -11.32 8.76 -1.51
CA TRP A 179 -12.02 9.70 -0.65
C TRP A 179 -12.54 9.06 0.63
N HIS A 180 -13.07 7.83 0.58
CA HIS A 180 -13.49 7.08 1.77
C HIS A 180 -12.32 6.81 2.70
N ALA A 181 -11.20 6.34 2.17
CA ALA A 181 -9.99 6.09 2.95
C ALA A 181 -9.37 7.38 3.50
N ALA A 182 -9.28 8.44 2.70
CA ALA A 182 -8.73 9.72 3.13
C ALA A 182 -9.56 10.41 4.23
N ARG A 183 -10.82 10.05 4.36
CA ARG A 183 -11.75 10.57 5.37
C ARG A 183 -12.15 9.53 6.41
N ALA A 184 -11.34 8.51 6.60
CA ALA A 184 -11.53 7.51 7.64
C ALA A 184 -11.68 8.17 9.03
N ASP A 185 -10.85 9.18 9.32
CA ASP A 185 -11.09 10.20 10.33
C ASP A 185 -11.09 11.58 9.64
N PRO A 186 -12.26 12.25 9.54
CA PRO A 186 -12.37 13.50 8.79
C PRO A 186 -11.65 14.70 9.45
N LEU A 187 -11.22 14.57 10.69
CA LEU A 187 -10.47 15.60 11.42
C LEU A 187 -8.97 15.54 11.14
N LEU A 188 -8.49 14.45 10.55
CA LEU A 188 -7.07 14.23 10.26
C LEU A 188 -6.75 14.53 8.79
N PRO A 189 -5.52 14.97 8.50
CA PRO A 189 -5.01 14.97 7.15
C PRO A 189 -4.85 13.53 6.63
N ALA A 190 -4.83 13.36 5.31
CA ALA A 190 -4.55 12.08 4.71
C ALA A 190 -3.22 12.10 3.96
N MET A 191 -2.51 10.98 3.99
CA MET A 191 -1.27 10.77 3.26
C MET A 191 -1.39 9.55 2.37
N LEU A 192 -0.70 9.55 1.25
CA LEU A 192 -0.53 8.35 0.42
C LEU A 192 0.81 8.35 -0.31
N LEU A 193 1.23 7.15 -0.67
CA LEU A 193 2.33 6.94 -1.60
C LEU A 193 1.74 6.66 -2.99
N SER A 194 2.07 7.47 -3.97
CA SER A 194 1.53 7.35 -5.33
C SER A 194 2.56 6.77 -6.30
N SER A 195 2.09 5.99 -7.28
CA SER A 195 2.87 5.82 -8.52
C SER A 195 2.90 7.13 -9.31
N ASP A 196 3.86 7.27 -10.22
CA ASP A 196 3.90 8.45 -11.10
C ASP A 196 2.65 8.51 -12.00
N ASP A 197 2.11 7.38 -12.44
CA ASP A 197 0.88 7.31 -13.25
C ASP A 197 -0.36 7.74 -12.46
N GLY A 198 -0.46 7.36 -11.20
CA GLY A 198 -1.57 7.71 -10.31
C GLY A 198 -1.54 9.16 -9.81
N ARG A 199 -0.38 9.79 -9.80
CA ARG A 199 -0.14 11.11 -9.20
C ARG A 199 -1.15 12.17 -9.66
N SER A 200 -1.41 12.25 -10.96
CA SER A 200 -2.31 13.26 -11.53
C SER A 200 -3.74 13.15 -11.01
N ILE A 201 -4.19 11.95 -10.63
CA ILE A 201 -5.52 11.72 -10.04
C ILE A 201 -5.56 12.36 -8.66
N TYR A 202 -4.58 12.08 -7.84
CA TYR A 202 -4.53 12.58 -6.46
C TYR A 202 -4.32 14.09 -6.38
N GLU A 203 -3.50 14.66 -7.28
CA GLU A 203 -3.34 16.11 -7.37
C GLU A 203 -4.67 16.81 -7.74
N ARG A 204 -5.48 16.24 -8.65
CA ARG A 204 -6.84 16.75 -8.94
C ARG A 204 -7.81 16.63 -7.76
N MET A 205 -7.58 15.67 -6.85
CA MET A 205 -8.32 15.54 -5.60
C MET A 205 -7.90 16.57 -4.55
N GLY A 206 -6.80 17.28 -4.77
CA GLY A 206 -6.25 18.28 -3.85
C GLY A 206 -5.11 17.77 -2.98
N PHE A 207 -4.58 16.57 -3.24
CA PHE A 207 -3.36 16.11 -2.60
C PHE A 207 -2.16 16.93 -3.08
N LEU A 208 -1.34 17.36 -2.16
CA LEU A 208 -0.14 18.15 -2.38
C LEU A 208 1.11 17.27 -2.31
N PRO A 209 2.03 17.36 -3.27
CA PRO A 209 3.26 16.61 -3.20
C PRO A 209 4.16 17.15 -2.08
N LEU A 210 4.64 16.27 -1.21
CA LEU A 210 5.59 16.62 -0.14
C LEU A 210 7.03 16.36 -0.55
N GLN A 211 7.32 15.09 -0.86
CA GLN A 211 8.66 14.65 -1.24
C GLN A 211 8.58 13.33 -2.01
N ARG A 212 9.69 12.95 -2.61
CA ARG A 212 9.88 11.58 -3.12
C ARG A 212 10.64 10.77 -2.12
N ILE A 213 10.26 9.50 -1.97
CA ILE A 213 11.01 8.52 -1.20
C ILE A 213 11.73 7.56 -2.15
N THR A 214 12.73 6.87 -1.65
CA THR A 214 13.42 5.83 -2.42
C THR A 214 12.95 4.47 -1.96
N LEU A 215 12.53 3.65 -2.91
CA LEU A 215 12.16 2.26 -2.70
C LEU A 215 13.18 1.34 -3.36
N TRP A 216 13.74 0.45 -2.55
CA TRP A 216 14.53 -0.68 -2.99
C TRP A 216 13.78 -1.97 -2.67
N TYR A 217 13.97 -3.00 -3.44
CA TYR A 217 13.48 -4.33 -3.09
C TYR A 217 14.61 -5.36 -3.18
N ARG A 218 14.50 -6.41 -2.42
CA ARG A 218 15.39 -7.57 -2.47
C ARG A 218 14.57 -8.83 -2.42
N SER A 219 14.81 -9.69 -3.42
CA SER A 219 14.15 -11.00 -3.48
C SER A 219 14.73 -11.95 -2.44
N ARG A 220 13.87 -12.75 -1.85
CA ARG A 220 14.30 -13.85 -0.99
C ARG A 220 14.71 -15.02 -1.85
N PRO A 221 15.68 -15.83 -1.41
CA PRO A 221 15.99 -17.09 -2.09
C PRO A 221 14.74 -17.98 -2.15
N SER A 222 14.53 -18.58 -3.31
CA SER A 222 13.45 -19.56 -3.54
C SER A 222 13.82 -20.96 -3.04
#